data_b41716808ac8ba607852ec7b31c1381a
#
_entry.id   b41716808ac8ba607852ec7b31c1381a
#
_cell.length_a   1.000
_cell.length_b   1.000
_cell.length_c   1.000
_cell.angle_alpha   90.00
_cell.angle_beta   90.00
_cell.angle_gamma   90.00
#
_symmetry.space_group_name_H-M   'P 1'
#
loop_
_entity.id
_entity.type
_entity.pdbx_description
1 polymer ?
#
loop_
_entity_poly.entity_id
_entity_poly.type
_entity_poly.pdbx_seq_one_letter_code
_entity_poly.pdbx_strand_id
1 'polypeptide(L)'
;MVTLAIFIFWLSVALMFHSYVLYPVLLKLFSAGKKENDVMFTAFDKDLPAVYIVFSVFNEQKVIKEKLESIINTAYPVEKLKVYIGSDNSTDDTHNIVEAFAANHSQISFYKFAGRNGKSGVINKLMAELNQALKPDDVLIFTDANVMFSPATIYEMVKHFKQKSIGQVAANILSRGVTAGGISVQEKTYIQGENRVKYLEGLNWGTMMGAFGACYALRADCWTTIPPNYLMEDFYLSMNVLKQGEKAISELKAVCYEDVSTEVGEEFKRKSRIQAGNFQNLGVYWKLLLGFNAVAFCFFSHKVIRWFGPLFIVGAYVSNIFLLTQGRFYLFTFIVQNLLLLSPVVDAILKQVGVHLIVLRFASYFYAMNLALVNGFWMYVRGIKTNAWSPTKRNV
;
A
#
# COMPACT_ATOMS: atom_id res chain seq x y z
N MET A 1 -37.99 14.05 -8.43
CA MET A 1 -36.63 14.18 -8.99
C MET A 1 -35.75 15.08 -8.13
N VAL A 2 -36.18 16.29 -7.75
CA VAL A 2 -35.40 17.25 -6.94
C VAL A 2 -34.95 16.65 -5.59
N THR A 3 -35.88 16.04 -4.82
CA THR A 3 -35.55 15.42 -3.52
C THR A 3 -34.48 14.32 -3.65
N LEU A 4 -34.54 13.49 -4.69
CA LEU A 4 -33.54 12.47 -4.96
C LEU A 4 -32.19 13.10 -5.32
N ALA A 5 -32.18 14.17 -6.12
CA ALA A 5 -30.97 14.89 -6.46
C ALA A 5 -30.32 15.52 -5.23
N ILE A 6 -31.11 16.13 -4.33
CA ILE A 6 -30.62 16.65 -3.04
C ILE A 6 -29.97 15.53 -2.22
N PHE A 7 -30.63 14.38 -2.10
CA PHE A 7 -30.11 13.23 -1.35
C PHE A 7 -28.79 12.71 -1.93
N ILE A 8 -28.71 12.49 -3.25
CA ILE A 8 -27.49 12.02 -3.92
C ILE A 8 -26.35 13.03 -3.77
N PHE A 9 -26.63 14.33 -3.94
CA PHE A 9 -25.63 15.39 -3.78
C PHE A 9 -25.02 15.35 -2.39
N TRP A 10 -25.85 15.44 -1.36
CA TRP A 10 -25.37 15.51 0.02
C TRP A 10 -24.75 14.20 0.52
N LEU A 11 -25.29 13.04 0.09
CA LEU A 11 -24.68 11.75 0.39
C LEU A 11 -23.28 11.65 -0.21
N SER A 12 -23.10 12.03 -1.48
CA SER A 12 -21.80 12.02 -2.15
C SER A 12 -20.80 12.94 -1.46
N VAL A 13 -21.20 14.17 -1.14
CA VAL A 13 -20.37 15.15 -0.44
C VAL A 13 -20.03 14.65 0.95
N ALA A 14 -21.00 14.12 1.71
CA ALA A 14 -20.79 13.62 3.06
C ALA A 14 -19.83 12.43 3.10
N LEU A 15 -19.94 11.47 2.18
CA LEU A 15 -19.04 10.31 2.11
C LEU A 15 -17.60 10.74 1.74
N MET A 16 -17.45 11.62 0.76
CA MET A 16 -16.14 12.16 0.41
C MET A 16 -15.51 12.93 1.58
N PHE A 17 -16.27 13.83 2.21
CA PHE A 17 -15.83 14.58 3.38
C PHE A 17 -15.47 13.63 4.54
N HIS A 18 -16.31 12.62 4.79
CA HIS A 18 -16.04 11.61 5.81
C HIS A 18 -14.68 10.95 5.59
N SER A 19 -14.44 10.37 4.42
CA SER A 19 -13.24 9.56 4.19
C SER A 19 -11.94 10.37 4.16
N TYR A 20 -11.97 11.59 3.60
CA TYR A 20 -10.75 12.40 3.43
C TYR A 20 -10.47 13.38 4.56
N VAL A 21 -11.50 13.80 5.31
CA VAL A 21 -11.38 14.83 6.35
C VAL A 21 -11.80 14.30 7.72
N LEU A 22 -13.05 13.88 7.85
CA LEU A 22 -13.62 13.52 9.15
C LEU A 22 -12.95 12.28 9.74
N TYR A 23 -12.73 11.25 8.94
CA TYR A 23 -12.13 9.99 9.40
C TYR A 23 -10.71 10.16 9.96
N PRO A 24 -9.74 10.83 9.28
CA PRO A 24 -8.44 11.13 9.87
C PRO A 24 -8.52 11.94 11.17
N VAL A 25 -9.46 12.90 11.26
CA VAL A 25 -9.69 13.69 12.48
C VAL A 25 -10.22 12.80 13.61
N LEU A 26 -11.22 11.94 13.33
CA LEU A 26 -11.75 10.99 14.31
C LEU A 26 -10.68 10.03 14.81
N LEU A 27 -9.83 9.49 13.91
CA LEU A 27 -8.72 8.63 14.32
C LEU A 27 -7.78 9.34 15.30
N LYS A 28 -7.45 10.62 15.04
CA LYS A 28 -6.62 11.43 15.92
C LYS A 28 -7.30 11.68 17.27
N LEU A 29 -8.60 11.94 17.29
CA LEU A 29 -9.35 12.13 18.52
C LEU A 29 -9.43 10.84 19.34
N PHE A 30 -9.71 9.71 18.71
CA PHE A 30 -9.77 8.41 19.39
C PHE A 30 -8.40 7.93 19.89
N SER A 31 -7.30 8.43 19.33
CA SER A 31 -5.94 8.10 19.78
C SER A 31 -5.48 8.94 20.97
N ALA A 32 -6.25 9.97 21.38
CA ALA A 32 -5.89 10.82 22.51
C ALA A 32 -5.78 9.98 23.80
N GLY A 33 -4.63 10.03 24.44
CA GLY A 33 -4.35 9.26 25.66
C GLY A 33 -4.04 7.77 25.47
N LYS A 34 -4.09 7.25 24.25
CA LYS A 34 -3.65 5.87 23.97
C LYS A 34 -2.14 5.78 23.95
N LYS A 35 -1.63 4.69 24.52
CA LYS A 35 -0.21 4.34 24.51
C LYS A 35 0.07 3.33 23.41
N GLU A 36 1.27 3.39 22.86
CA GLU A 36 1.80 2.33 21.99
C GLU A 36 1.89 1.01 22.75
N ASN A 37 2.04 -0.08 21.99
CA ASN A 37 2.29 -1.39 22.58
C ASN A 37 3.57 -1.35 23.45
N ASP A 38 3.46 -1.73 24.70
CA ASP A 38 4.55 -1.80 25.67
C ASP A 38 5.11 -3.22 25.86
N VAL A 39 4.40 -4.23 25.36
CA VAL A 39 4.86 -5.63 25.35
C VAL A 39 5.73 -5.88 24.11
N MET A 40 7.02 -5.61 24.22
CA MET A 40 7.97 -5.68 23.09
C MET A 40 9.22 -6.49 23.47
N PHE A 41 9.84 -7.11 22.46
CA PHE A 41 11.19 -7.63 22.63
C PHE A 41 12.19 -6.48 22.78
N THR A 42 13.20 -6.69 23.62
CA THR A 42 14.40 -5.87 23.63
C THR A 42 15.43 -6.44 22.64
N ALA A 43 16.39 -5.64 22.20
CA ALA A 43 17.44 -6.10 21.27
C ALA A 43 18.34 -7.23 21.86
N PHE A 44 18.31 -7.40 23.18
CA PHE A 44 19.11 -8.39 23.91
C PHE A 44 18.31 -9.63 24.33
N ASP A 45 17.00 -9.69 24.00
CA ASP A 45 16.18 -10.84 24.35
C ASP A 45 16.64 -12.08 23.58
N LYS A 46 16.94 -13.16 24.31
CA LYS A 46 17.34 -14.44 23.72
C LYS A 46 16.24 -15.07 22.87
N ASP A 47 14.99 -14.73 23.20
CA ASP A 47 13.76 -15.26 22.56
C ASP A 47 13.37 -14.49 21.30
N LEU A 48 14.20 -13.57 20.79
CA LEU A 48 13.94 -12.94 19.50
C LEU A 48 13.60 -14.01 18.46
N PRO A 49 12.51 -13.88 17.67
CA PRO A 49 12.10 -14.88 16.69
C PRO A 49 13.10 -15.01 15.55
N ALA A 50 13.09 -16.13 14.84
CA ALA A 50 13.74 -16.21 13.54
C ALA A 50 12.99 -15.36 12.52
N VAL A 51 13.72 -14.69 11.63
CA VAL A 51 13.18 -13.79 10.60
C VAL A 51 13.50 -14.36 9.22
N TYR A 52 12.48 -14.49 8.40
CA TYR A 52 12.60 -14.92 7.02
C TYR A 52 12.16 -13.77 6.10
N ILE A 53 13.11 -13.18 5.39
CA ILE A 53 12.81 -12.14 4.39
C ILE A 53 12.51 -12.81 3.07
N VAL A 54 11.34 -12.57 2.51
CA VAL A 54 10.83 -13.22 1.29
C VAL A 54 10.48 -12.17 0.26
N PHE A 55 11.10 -12.24 -0.92
CA PHE A 55 10.74 -11.33 -2.01
C PHE A 55 11.03 -11.91 -3.39
N SER A 56 10.32 -11.38 -4.38
CA SER A 56 10.49 -11.70 -5.79
C SER A 56 11.32 -10.66 -6.50
N VAL A 57 12.08 -11.08 -7.53
CA VAL A 57 12.83 -10.20 -8.41
C VAL A 57 12.49 -10.48 -9.88
N PHE A 58 12.40 -9.41 -10.68
CA PHE A 58 12.32 -9.49 -12.14
C PHE A 58 12.96 -8.26 -12.77
N ASN A 59 14.12 -8.45 -13.42
CA ASN A 59 14.91 -7.41 -14.08
C ASN A 59 15.21 -6.21 -13.14
N GLU A 60 15.85 -6.51 -12.01
CA GLU A 60 16.18 -5.55 -10.96
C GLU A 60 17.70 -5.30 -10.81
N GLN A 61 18.50 -5.55 -11.87
CA GLN A 61 19.98 -5.43 -11.85
C GLN A 61 20.48 -4.09 -11.28
N LYS A 62 19.70 -3.01 -11.45
CA LYS A 62 20.10 -1.67 -11.00
C LYS A 62 20.02 -1.46 -9.49
N VAL A 63 19.15 -2.19 -8.81
CA VAL A 63 18.83 -1.94 -7.38
C VAL A 63 19.10 -3.13 -6.48
N ILE A 64 19.18 -4.36 -7.03
CA ILE A 64 19.23 -5.57 -6.22
C ILE A 64 20.47 -5.62 -5.32
N LYS A 65 21.63 -5.11 -5.75
CA LYS A 65 22.84 -5.05 -4.93
C LYS A 65 22.64 -4.17 -3.69
N GLU A 66 22.14 -2.94 -3.87
CA GLU A 66 21.84 -2.03 -2.75
C GLU A 66 20.81 -2.63 -1.80
N LYS A 67 19.78 -3.32 -2.35
CA LYS A 67 18.80 -4.05 -1.54
C LYS A 67 19.45 -5.09 -0.65
N LEU A 68 20.30 -5.95 -1.19
CA LEU A 68 20.97 -7.00 -0.46
C LEU A 68 21.91 -6.41 0.63
N GLU A 69 22.67 -5.38 0.29
CA GLU A 69 23.51 -4.64 1.23
C GLU A 69 22.68 -4.05 2.38
N SER A 70 21.50 -3.47 2.09
CA SER A 70 20.62 -2.89 3.11
C SER A 70 20.05 -3.96 4.08
N ILE A 71 19.85 -5.19 3.60
CA ILE A 71 19.39 -6.30 4.43
C ILE A 71 20.53 -6.80 5.34
N ILE A 72 21.75 -6.97 4.79
CA ILE A 72 22.88 -7.49 5.55
C ILE A 72 23.37 -6.50 6.62
N ASN A 73 23.27 -5.20 6.34
CA ASN A 73 23.65 -4.13 7.27
C ASN A 73 22.58 -3.83 8.35
N THR A 74 21.68 -4.80 8.61
CA THR A 74 20.67 -4.64 9.67
C THR A 74 21.29 -4.84 11.07
N ALA A 75 20.65 -4.21 12.06
CA ALA A 75 20.97 -4.41 13.48
C ALA A 75 20.37 -5.71 14.09
N TYR A 76 19.70 -6.54 13.28
CA TYR A 76 19.11 -7.80 13.74
C TYR A 76 20.17 -8.93 13.77
N PRO A 77 20.14 -9.89 14.74
CA PRO A 77 21.12 -10.98 14.83
C PRO A 77 21.16 -11.81 13.54
N VAL A 78 22.35 -11.93 12.94
CA VAL A 78 22.53 -12.58 11.63
C VAL A 78 22.18 -14.07 11.65
N GLU A 79 22.41 -14.74 12.76
CA GLU A 79 22.09 -16.17 12.97
C GLU A 79 20.57 -16.44 13.02
N LYS A 80 19.76 -15.41 13.24
CA LYS A 80 18.29 -15.46 13.23
C LYS A 80 17.69 -14.94 11.95
N LEU A 81 18.51 -14.51 10.98
CA LEU A 81 18.08 -13.92 9.73
C LEU A 81 18.31 -14.86 8.56
N LYS A 82 17.25 -15.12 7.77
CA LYS A 82 17.31 -15.85 6.51
C LYS A 82 16.63 -15.05 5.40
N VAL A 83 17.17 -15.12 4.20
CA VAL A 83 16.67 -14.36 3.04
C VAL A 83 16.35 -15.32 1.91
N TYR A 84 15.12 -15.31 1.44
CA TYR A 84 14.64 -16.15 0.35
C TYR A 84 14.23 -15.28 -0.84
N ILE A 85 14.96 -15.42 -1.94
CA ILE A 85 14.80 -14.59 -3.14
C ILE A 85 14.34 -15.49 -4.27
N GLY A 86 13.24 -15.13 -4.92
CA GLY A 86 12.73 -15.85 -6.09
C GLY A 86 12.79 -14.98 -7.34
N SER A 87 13.49 -15.46 -8.37
CA SER A 87 13.46 -14.80 -9.67
C SER A 87 12.25 -15.26 -10.49
N ASP A 88 11.48 -14.30 -10.99
CA ASP A 88 10.37 -14.50 -11.94
C ASP A 88 10.87 -14.51 -13.38
N ASN A 89 11.95 -15.30 -13.64
CA ASN A 89 12.59 -15.43 -14.96
C ASN A 89 13.23 -14.13 -15.46
N SER A 90 14.08 -13.49 -14.64
CA SER A 90 14.87 -12.30 -15.05
C SER A 90 15.75 -12.60 -16.26
N THR A 91 15.89 -11.62 -17.16
CA THR A 91 16.63 -11.70 -18.40
C THR A 91 17.84 -10.75 -18.45
N ASP A 92 18.00 -9.93 -17.41
CA ASP A 92 19.14 -9.02 -17.20
C ASP A 92 20.18 -9.65 -16.25
N ASP A 93 21.12 -8.85 -15.74
CA ASP A 93 22.22 -9.32 -14.88
C ASP A 93 21.78 -9.61 -13.41
N THR A 94 20.48 -9.54 -13.11
CA THR A 94 19.94 -9.79 -11.75
C THR A 94 20.42 -11.12 -11.18
N HIS A 95 20.44 -12.20 -11.99
CA HIS A 95 20.83 -13.54 -11.52
C HIS A 95 22.29 -13.56 -11.06
N ASN A 96 23.22 -13.05 -11.87
CA ASN A 96 24.65 -13.05 -11.59
C ASN A 96 24.95 -12.25 -10.31
N ILE A 97 24.29 -11.09 -10.14
CA ILE A 97 24.45 -10.23 -8.96
C ILE A 97 24.01 -10.97 -7.69
N VAL A 98 22.82 -11.59 -7.71
CA VAL A 98 22.29 -12.30 -6.54
C VAL A 98 23.12 -13.54 -6.20
N GLU A 99 23.55 -14.32 -7.20
CA GLU A 99 24.40 -15.51 -7.00
C GLU A 99 25.77 -15.15 -6.42
N ALA A 100 26.42 -14.12 -6.95
CA ALA A 100 27.70 -13.64 -6.44
C ALA A 100 27.58 -13.16 -4.97
N PHE A 101 26.45 -12.54 -4.64
CA PHE A 101 26.20 -12.07 -3.27
C PHE A 101 25.88 -13.23 -2.32
N ALA A 102 25.07 -14.19 -2.74
CA ALA A 102 24.70 -15.39 -1.98
C ALA A 102 25.91 -16.31 -1.69
N ALA A 103 26.88 -16.37 -2.61
CA ALA A 103 28.11 -17.15 -2.41
C ALA A 103 28.92 -16.70 -1.18
N ASN A 104 28.82 -15.42 -0.78
CA ASN A 104 29.49 -14.84 0.37
C ASN A 104 28.61 -14.72 1.62
N HIS A 105 27.31 -15.06 1.53
CA HIS A 105 26.32 -14.87 2.60
C HIS A 105 25.41 -16.08 2.73
N SER A 106 25.80 -17.04 3.58
CA SER A 106 25.09 -18.34 3.73
C SER A 106 23.63 -18.24 4.18
N GLN A 107 23.20 -17.10 4.72
CA GLN A 107 21.81 -16.83 5.08
C GLN A 107 20.91 -16.51 3.87
N ILE A 108 21.45 -16.36 2.64
CA ILE A 108 20.71 -16.05 1.42
C ILE A 108 20.51 -17.32 0.59
N SER A 109 19.24 -17.61 0.30
CA SER A 109 18.81 -18.68 -0.61
C SER A 109 18.19 -18.05 -1.86
N PHE A 110 18.67 -18.44 -3.05
CA PHE A 110 18.19 -17.91 -4.31
C PHE A 110 17.57 -19.00 -5.17
N TYR A 111 16.34 -18.77 -5.67
CA TYR A 111 15.56 -19.68 -6.48
C TYR A 111 15.23 -19.05 -7.85
N LYS A 112 15.52 -19.76 -8.93
CA LYS A 112 15.18 -19.36 -10.29
C LYS A 112 13.95 -20.13 -10.75
N PHE A 113 12.83 -19.45 -10.94
CA PHE A 113 11.60 -20.07 -11.42
C PHE A 113 11.44 -19.88 -12.93
N ALA A 114 11.06 -20.95 -13.62
CA ALA A 114 10.77 -20.90 -15.06
C ALA A 114 9.47 -20.14 -15.33
N GLY A 115 9.45 -19.36 -16.42
CA GLY A 115 8.31 -18.57 -16.88
C GLY A 115 7.98 -17.39 -15.97
N ARG A 116 6.94 -16.64 -16.35
CA ARG A 116 6.44 -15.49 -15.60
C ARG A 116 5.29 -15.93 -14.68
N ASN A 117 5.58 -16.01 -13.39
CA ASN A 117 4.64 -16.46 -12.36
C ASN A 117 3.92 -15.30 -11.67
N GLY A 118 4.44 -14.07 -11.83
CA GLY A 118 4.02 -12.89 -11.09
C GLY A 118 4.43 -12.91 -9.62
N LYS A 119 4.38 -11.76 -8.95
CA LYS A 119 4.84 -11.59 -7.56
C LYS A 119 4.20 -12.62 -6.62
N SER A 120 2.86 -12.73 -6.63
CA SER A 120 2.14 -13.66 -5.75
C SER A 120 2.51 -15.12 -6.01
N GLY A 121 2.71 -15.50 -7.28
CA GLY A 121 3.11 -16.87 -7.65
C GLY A 121 4.51 -17.21 -7.17
N VAL A 122 5.47 -16.27 -7.31
CA VAL A 122 6.84 -16.44 -6.79
C VAL A 122 6.83 -16.55 -5.28
N ILE A 123 6.09 -15.67 -4.58
CA ILE A 123 5.98 -15.70 -3.12
C ILE A 123 5.41 -17.05 -2.65
N ASN A 124 4.33 -17.55 -3.27
CA ASN A 124 3.76 -18.85 -2.92
C ASN A 124 4.76 -20.01 -3.08
N LYS A 125 5.56 -19.98 -4.15
CA LYS A 125 6.61 -21.00 -4.38
C LYS A 125 7.71 -20.92 -3.31
N LEU A 126 8.18 -19.72 -2.97
CA LEU A 126 9.15 -19.53 -1.89
C LEU A 126 8.60 -20.00 -0.54
N MET A 127 7.33 -19.71 -0.25
CA MET A 127 6.68 -20.16 0.98
C MET A 127 6.50 -21.68 1.04
N ALA A 128 6.30 -22.34 -0.10
CA ALA A 128 6.28 -23.82 -0.16
C ALA A 128 7.64 -24.44 0.21
N GLU A 129 8.75 -23.81 -0.24
CA GLU A 129 10.12 -24.22 0.15
C GLU A 129 10.37 -24.01 1.66
N LEU A 130 9.78 -22.95 2.23
CA LEU A 130 9.95 -22.59 3.65
C LEU A 130 9.11 -23.42 4.60
N ASN A 131 7.99 -23.98 4.17
CA ASN A 131 6.91 -24.49 5.03
C ASN A 131 7.37 -25.54 6.06
N GLN A 132 8.37 -26.37 5.74
CA GLN A 132 8.90 -27.38 6.67
C GLN A 132 9.83 -26.80 7.75
N ALA A 133 10.36 -25.59 7.57
CA ALA A 133 11.32 -24.96 8.47
C ALA A 133 10.70 -23.95 9.42
N LEU A 134 9.46 -23.49 9.13
CA LEU A 134 8.79 -22.41 9.86
C LEU A 134 8.18 -22.91 11.18
N LYS A 135 8.40 -22.12 12.23
CA LYS A 135 7.65 -22.23 13.49
C LYS A 135 6.54 -21.20 13.54
N PRO A 136 5.45 -21.44 14.29
CA PRO A 136 4.31 -20.51 14.39
C PRO A 136 4.70 -19.09 14.80
N ASP A 137 5.69 -18.93 15.68
CA ASP A 137 6.17 -17.65 16.19
C ASP A 137 7.26 -16.98 15.34
N ASP A 138 7.73 -17.64 14.28
CA ASP A 138 8.70 -17.03 13.36
C ASP A 138 8.05 -15.85 12.62
N VAL A 139 8.88 -14.94 12.12
CA VAL A 139 8.43 -13.72 11.44
C VAL A 139 8.84 -13.76 9.97
N LEU A 140 7.85 -13.62 9.11
CA LEU A 140 8.01 -13.46 7.67
C LEU A 140 8.05 -11.96 7.34
N ILE A 141 9.07 -11.48 6.64
CA ILE A 141 9.11 -10.11 6.13
C ILE A 141 8.99 -10.15 4.61
N PHE A 142 7.89 -9.60 4.11
CA PHE A 142 7.68 -9.43 2.67
C PHE A 142 8.12 -8.02 2.27
N THR A 143 8.84 -7.92 1.14
CA THR A 143 9.36 -6.64 0.64
C THR A 143 9.52 -6.66 -0.87
N ASP A 144 9.72 -5.49 -1.47
CA ASP A 144 10.06 -5.36 -2.88
C ASP A 144 11.58 -5.18 -3.05
N ALA A 145 12.09 -5.53 -4.23
CA ALA A 145 13.52 -5.46 -4.56
C ALA A 145 14.09 -4.03 -4.53
N ASN A 146 13.22 -3.03 -4.78
CA ASN A 146 13.60 -1.60 -4.81
C ASN A 146 13.39 -0.86 -3.49
N VAL A 147 13.10 -1.58 -2.42
CA VAL A 147 12.83 -0.99 -1.09
C VAL A 147 14.04 -1.21 -0.20
N MET A 148 14.72 -0.15 0.19
CA MET A 148 15.94 -0.21 1.01
C MET A 148 15.59 -0.10 2.49
N PHE A 149 16.21 -0.92 3.31
CA PHE A 149 16.01 -0.92 4.76
C PHE A 149 16.93 0.07 5.46
N SER A 150 16.44 0.73 6.50
CA SER A 150 17.34 1.31 7.50
C SER A 150 17.90 0.20 8.42
N PRO A 151 19.04 0.40 9.09
CA PRO A 151 19.60 -0.63 9.98
C PRO A 151 18.62 -1.13 11.04
N ALA A 152 17.72 -0.28 11.53
CA ALA A 152 16.76 -0.62 12.57
C ALA A 152 15.46 -1.27 12.04
N THR A 153 15.20 -1.27 10.74
CA THR A 153 13.90 -1.65 10.15
C THR A 153 13.39 -3.00 10.64
N ILE A 154 14.23 -4.02 10.57
CA ILE A 154 13.84 -5.40 10.94
C ILE A 154 13.49 -5.45 12.43
N TYR A 155 14.37 -4.97 13.29
CA TYR A 155 14.15 -4.99 14.74
C TYR A 155 12.87 -4.21 15.12
N GLU A 156 12.69 -3.01 14.58
CA GLU A 156 11.55 -2.17 14.90
C GLU A 156 10.19 -2.83 14.51
N MET A 157 10.14 -3.61 13.44
CA MET A 157 8.95 -4.40 13.13
C MET A 157 8.81 -5.61 14.06
N VAL A 158 9.89 -6.35 14.28
CA VAL A 158 9.87 -7.64 14.96
C VAL A 158 9.59 -7.51 16.46
N LYS A 159 10.04 -6.43 17.11
CA LYS A 159 9.87 -6.22 18.56
C LYS A 159 8.42 -6.36 19.03
N HIS A 160 7.45 -6.05 18.19
CA HIS A 160 6.02 -6.09 18.53
C HIS A 160 5.44 -7.51 18.62
N PHE A 161 6.06 -8.51 18.00
CA PHE A 161 5.55 -9.89 18.00
C PHE A 161 5.72 -10.62 19.34
N LYS A 162 6.34 -9.98 20.34
CA LYS A 162 6.28 -10.45 21.74
C LYS A 162 4.82 -10.48 22.23
N GLN A 163 4.01 -9.55 21.79
CA GLN A 163 2.54 -9.57 22.00
C GLN A 163 1.88 -10.51 21.00
N LYS A 164 1.45 -11.67 21.46
CA LYS A 164 0.90 -12.75 20.63
C LYS A 164 -0.33 -12.38 19.80
N SER A 165 -1.09 -11.38 20.22
CA SER A 165 -2.24 -10.88 19.47
C SER A 165 -1.86 -10.05 18.22
N ILE A 166 -0.57 -9.72 18.01
CA ILE A 166 -0.11 -9.01 16.84
C ILE A 166 0.27 -10.03 15.77
N GLY A 167 -0.48 -10.06 14.68
CA GLY A 167 -0.23 -10.91 13.51
C GLY A 167 0.53 -10.19 12.40
N GLN A 168 0.48 -8.84 12.33
CA GLN A 168 1.13 -8.07 11.27
C GLN A 168 1.66 -6.73 11.77
N VAL A 169 2.85 -6.33 11.24
CA VAL A 169 3.46 -5.02 11.47
C VAL A 169 3.92 -4.44 10.12
N ALA A 170 3.37 -3.29 9.71
CA ALA A 170 3.79 -2.58 8.51
C ALA A 170 4.93 -1.60 8.80
N ALA A 171 5.90 -1.51 7.90
CA ALA A 171 6.95 -0.51 7.95
C ALA A 171 6.45 0.88 7.52
N ASN A 172 7.22 1.91 7.88
CA ASN A 172 7.06 3.28 7.46
C ASN A 172 7.82 3.52 6.16
N ILE A 173 7.11 3.66 5.06
CA ILE A 173 7.72 3.86 3.75
C ILE A 173 7.97 5.36 3.54
N LEU A 174 9.23 5.71 3.32
CA LEU A 174 9.66 7.08 3.01
C LEU A 174 10.15 7.17 1.57
N SER A 175 9.71 8.20 0.88
CA SER A 175 10.04 8.45 -0.51
C SER A 175 11.45 9.03 -0.67
N ARG A 176 12.27 8.45 -1.59
CA ARG A 176 13.53 9.03 -2.08
C ARG A 176 13.33 9.64 -3.48
N GLY A 177 14.29 10.42 -3.96
CA GLY A 177 14.30 10.95 -5.33
C GLY A 177 13.18 11.93 -5.65
N VAL A 178 12.69 12.67 -4.66
CA VAL A 178 11.61 13.66 -4.84
C VAL A 178 12.13 14.86 -5.65
N THR A 179 11.51 15.12 -6.81
CA THR A 179 11.84 16.24 -7.68
C THR A 179 10.70 17.26 -7.75
N ALA A 180 11.02 18.55 -7.89
CA ALA A 180 10.02 19.62 -7.98
C ALA A 180 9.21 19.60 -9.30
N GLY A 181 9.73 18.97 -10.34
CA GLY A 181 9.16 19.01 -11.70
C GLY A 181 8.02 18.03 -12.00
N GLY A 182 7.88 16.95 -11.22
CA GLY A 182 6.90 15.87 -11.44
C GLY A 182 5.77 15.83 -10.41
N ILE A 183 5.20 14.64 -10.24
CA ILE A 183 4.14 14.33 -9.26
C ILE A 183 4.70 13.79 -7.93
N SER A 184 6.01 13.69 -7.79
CA SER A 184 6.67 13.06 -6.65
C SER A 184 6.36 13.75 -5.32
N VAL A 185 6.09 15.06 -5.31
CA VAL A 185 5.66 15.81 -4.13
C VAL A 185 4.27 15.35 -3.68
N GLN A 186 3.32 15.21 -4.63
CA GLN A 186 1.96 14.76 -4.36
C GLN A 186 1.94 13.32 -3.87
N GLU A 187 2.71 12.44 -4.51
CA GLU A 187 2.82 11.03 -4.11
C GLU A 187 3.47 10.91 -2.73
N LYS A 188 4.55 11.63 -2.44
CA LYS A 188 5.16 11.69 -1.11
C LYS A 188 4.16 12.11 -0.04
N THR A 189 3.40 13.19 -0.30
CA THR A 189 2.39 13.70 0.63
C THR A 189 1.29 12.66 0.88
N TYR A 190 0.85 11.99 -0.19
CA TYR A 190 -0.13 10.90 -0.10
C TYR A 190 0.40 9.75 0.76
N ILE A 191 1.61 9.25 0.50
CA ILE A 191 2.22 8.13 1.25
C ILE A 191 2.37 8.49 2.73
N GLN A 192 2.82 9.71 3.05
CA GLN A 192 2.93 10.18 4.44
C GLN A 192 1.58 10.23 5.16
N GLY A 193 0.55 10.70 4.46
CA GLY A 193 -0.83 10.69 4.97
C GLY A 193 -1.33 9.28 5.26
N GLU A 194 -1.11 8.35 4.31
CA GLU A 194 -1.49 6.93 4.46
C GLU A 194 -0.73 6.26 5.63
N ASN A 195 0.59 6.48 5.76
CA ASN A 195 1.36 5.97 6.89
C ASN A 195 0.75 6.45 8.23
N ARG A 196 0.38 7.73 8.31
CA ARG A 196 -0.23 8.29 9.53
C ARG A 196 -1.61 7.70 9.84
N VAL A 197 -2.47 7.54 8.83
CA VAL A 197 -3.79 6.92 9.00
C VAL A 197 -3.65 5.47 9.46
N LYS A 198 -2.81 4.68 8.81
CA LYS A 198 -2.54 3.28 9.16
C LYS A 198 -1.97 3.13 10.57
N TYR A 199 -1.05 4.01 10.96
CA TYR A 199 -0.53 4.05 12.32
C TYR A 199 -1.64 4.29 13.35
N LEU A 200 -2.51 5.28 13.10
CA LEU A 200 -3.61 5.60 14.01
C LEU A 200 -4.67 4.49 14.08
N GLU A 201 -4.96 3.80 12.98
CA GLU A 201 -5.82 2.61 12.97
C GLU A 201 -5.25 1.49 13.85
N GLY A 202 -3.95 1.21 13.68
CA GLY A 202 -3.21 0.26 14.51
C GLY A 202 -3.23 0.63 15.98
N LEU A 203 -2.91 1.87 16.31
CA LEU A 203 -2.88 2.40 17.68
C LEU A 203 -4.27 2.35 18.34
N ASN A 204 -5.31 2.70 17.59
CA ASN A 204 -6.66 2.76 18.14
C ASN A 204 -7.23 1.38 18.44
N TRP A 205 -7.08 0.42 17.54
CA TRP A 205 -7.81 -0.85 17.62
C TRP A 205 -7.01 -2.07 17.14
N GLY A 206 -5.78 -1.90 16.66
CA GLY A 206 -5.04 -2.97 16.00
C GLY A 206 -5.61 -3.33 14.62
N THR A 207 -6.26 -2.39 13.94
CA THR A 207 -7.00 -2.62 12.69
C THR A 207 -6.40 -1.86 11.52
N MET A 208 -5.08 -1.81 11.38
CA MET A 208 -4.42 -1.20 10.23
C MET A 208 -4.98 -1.77 8.92
N MET A 209 -5.57 -0.92 8.07
CA MET A 209 -6.19 -1.33 6.82
C MET A 209 -5.18 -1.45 5.67
N GLY A 210 -4.54 -2.62 5.61
CA GLY A 210 -3.63 -3.00 4.54
C GLY A 210 -2.23 -2.39 4.68
N ALA A 211 -1.22 -3.24 4.80
CA ALA A 211 0.18 -2.82 4.71
C ALA A 211 0.48 -2.27 3.30
N PHE A 212 1.58 -1.51 3.17
CA PHE A 212 2.17 -1.30 1.85
C PHE A 212 2.97 -2.55 1.46
N GLY A 213 2.79 -3.05 0.25
CA GLY A 213 3.53 -4.18 -0.31
C GLY A 213 5.05 -3.98 -0.37
N ALA A 214 5.49 -2.72 -0.21
CA ALA A 214 6.88 -2.33 -0.14
C ALA A 214 7.65 -3.00 1.02
N CYS A 215 7.08 -3.03 2.24
CA CYS A 215 7.66 -3.76 3.38
C CYS A 215 6.64 -3.96 4.52
N TYR A 216 6.46 -5.20 4.94
CA TYR A 216 5.70 -5.56 6.14
C TYR A 216 6.14 -6.91 6.70
N ALA A 217 5.95 -7.07 8.00
CA ALA A 217 6.20 -8.31 8.73
C ALA A 217 4.89 -9.02 9.06
N LEU A 218 4.89 -10.33 9.00
CA LEU A 218 3.76 -11.21 9.29
C LEU A 218 4.22 -12.33 10.23
N ARG A 219 3.48 -12.65 11.29
CA ARG A 219 3.74 -13.85 12.08
C ARG A 219 3.45 -15.09 11.23
N ALA A 220 4.29 -16.11 11.31
CA ALA A 220 4.25 -17.23 10.37
C ALA A 220 2.92 -18.01 10.39
N ASP A 221 2.27 -18.15 11.54
CA ASP A 221 0.95 -18.79 11.67
C ASP A 221 -0.20 -17.99 11.05
N CYS A 222 0.02 -16.70 10.76
CA CYS A 222 -0.95 -15.86 10.04
C CYS A 222 -0.82 -15.96 8.52
N TRP A 223 0.19 -16.70 8.02
CA TRP A 223 0.36 -16.89 6.59
C TRP A 223 -0.80 -17.66 5.95
N THR A 224 -1.17 -17.27 4.76
CA THR A 224 -2.12 -18.01 3.92
C THR A 224 -1.73 -17.89 2.47
N THR A 225 -1.91 -18.98 1.72
CA THR A 225 -1.60 -19.02 0.28
C THR A 225 -2.38 -17.96 -0.48
N ILE A 226 -1.69 -17.20 -1.31
CA ILE A 226 -2.29 -16.11 -2.10
C ILE A 226 -2.99 -16.73 -3.33
N PRO A 227 -4.23 -16.34 -3.64
CA PRO A 227 -4.93 -16.86 -4.82
C PRO A 227 -4.17 -16.55 -6.13
N PRO A 228 -4.33 -17.37 -7.18
CA PRO A 228 -3.73 -17.12 -8.48
C PRO A 228 -4.16 -15.76 -9.07
N ASN A 229 -3.26 -15.11 -9.81
CA ASN A 229 -3.51 -13.83 -10.48
C ASN A 229 -4.00 -12.71 -9.54
N TYR A 230 -3.58 -12.76 -8.26
CA TYR A 230 -3.90 -11.73 -7.29
C TYR A 230 -2.96 -10.54 -7.42
N LEU A 231 -3.49 -9.32 -7.47
CA LEU A 231 -2.72 -8.10 -7.74
C LEU A 231 -2.26 -7.37 -6.47
N MET A 232 -3.00 -7.54 -5.36
CA MET A 232 -2.74 -6.84 -4.09
C MET A 232 -2.66 -7.88 -2.96
N GLU A 233 -1.57 -8.65 -2.99
CA GLU A 233 -1.30 -9.71 -2.01
C GLU A 233 -1.08 -9.18 -0.60
N ASP A 234 -0.49 -7.99 -0.48
CA ASP A 234 -0.25 -7.28 0.77
C ASP A 234 -1.57 -6.95 1.50
N PHE A 235 -2.54 -6.41 0.76
CA PHE A 235 -3.86 -6.14 1.31
C PHE A 235 -4.61 -7.44 1.63
N TYR A 236 -4.50 -8.46 0.77
CA TYR A 236 -5.10 -9.77 1.02
C TYR A 236 -4.60 -10.40 2.31
N LEU A 237 -3.28 -10.43 2.53
CA LEU A 237 -2.69 -10.96 3.75
C LEU A 237 -3.07 -10.13 4.98
N SER A 238 -3.09 -8.80 4.89
CA SER A 238 -3.52 -7.92 5.97
C SER A 238 -4.97 -8.20 6.40
N MET A 239 -5.87 -8.34 5.42
CA MET A 239 -7.28 -8.63 5.72
C MET A 239 -7.49 -10.04 6.28
N ASN A 240 -6.64 -11.01 5.91
CA ASN A 240 -6.67 -12.34 6.53
C ASN A 240 -6.25 -12.31 7.99
N VAL A 241 -5.23 -11.53 8.36
CA VAL A 241 -4.84 -11.31 9.76
C VAL A 241 -6.03 -10.79 10.57
N LEU A 242 -6.69 -9.74 10.08
CA LEU A 242 -7.86 -9.17 10.75
C LEU A 242 -9.06 -10.12 10.80
N LYS A 243 -9.25 -10.94 9.75
CA LYS A 243 -10.29 -11.97 9.68
C LYS A 243 -10.06 -13.11 10.70
N GLN A 244 -8.80 -13.43 11.00
CA GLN A 244 -8.41 -14.40 12.03
C GLN A 244 -8.60 -13.85 13.45
N GLY A 245 -8.91 -12.57 13.60
CA GLY A 245 -9.06 -11.90 14.91
C GLY A 245 -7.76 -11.36 15.48
N GLU A 246 -6.67 -11.46 14.71
CA GLU A 246 -5.36 -10.94 15.08
C GLU A 246 -5.25 -9.44 14.77
N LYS A 247 -4.30 -8.75 15.40
CA LYS A 247 -4.07 -7.33 15.22
C LYS A 247 -3.06 -7.07 14.10
N ALA A 248 -3.35 -6.05 13.30
CA ALA A 248 -2.43 -5.45 12.34
C ALA A 248 -2.10 -4.02 12.77
N ILE A 249 -0.81 -3.69 12.86
CA ILE A 249 -0.31 -2.37 13.28
C ILE A 249 0.72 -1.82 12.30
N SER A 250 1.08 -0.55 12.45
CA SER A 250 2.17 0.09 11.71
C SER A 250 3.19 0.67 12.70
N GLU A 251 4.48 0.45 12.43
CA GLU A 251 5.59 0.99 13.23
C GLU A 251 6.30 2.11 12.45
N LEU A 252 6.21 3.35 12.95
CA LEU A 252 6.79 4.51 12.28
C LEU A 252 8.33 4.57 12.35
N LYS A 253 8.95 3.86 13.31
CA LYS A 253 10.40 3.77 13.43
C LYS A 253 11.00 2.69 12.51
N ALA A 254 10.20 1.76 12.01
CA ALA A 254 10.61 0.77 11.03
C ALA A 254 10.69 1.42 9.63
N VAL A 255 11.74 2.19 9.38
CA VAL A 255 11.87 3.03 8.18
C VAL A 255 12.41 2.24 7.00
N CYS A 256 11.68 2.28 5.88
CA CYS A 256 12.13 1.82 4.57
C CYS A 256 12.11 2.98 3.57
N TYR A 257 13.00 2.93 2.59
CA TYR A 257 13.11 3.93 1.53
C TYR A 257 12.72 3.34 0.19
N GLU A 258 11.85 4.04 -0.54
CA GLU A 258 11.42 3.68 -1.90
C GLU A 258 11.54 4.90 -2.82
N ASP A 259 11.99 4.67 -4.06
CA ASP A 259 12.05 5.71 -5.07
C ASP A 259 10.65 5.97 -5.64
N VAL A 260 10.23 7.24 -5.66
CA VAL A 260 8.93 7.63 -6.20
C VAL A 260 9.01 7.84 -7.71
N SER A 261 7.91 7.49 -8.40
CA SER A 261 7.73 7.83 -9.81
C SER A 261 7.59 9.33 -9.98
N THR A 262 8.20 9.86 -11.03
CA THR A 262 8.05 11.27 -11.45
C THR A 262 7.04 11.43 -12.57
N GLU A 263 6.64 10.33 -13.22
CA GLU A 263 5.76 10.32 -14.40
C GLU A 263 4.31 9.98 -14.03
N VAL A 264 3.37 10.86 -14.43
CA VAL A 264 1.92 10.64 -14.23
C VAL A 264 1.44 9.35 -14.90
N GLY A 265 1.96 9.02 -16.10
CA GLY A 265 1.54 7.85 -16.86
C GLY A 265 1.90 6.52 -16.18
N GLU A 266 3.09 6.44 -15.59
CA GLU A 266 3.51 5.24 -14.84
C GLU A 266 2.69 5.09 -13.56
N GLU A 267 2.45 6.19 -12.85
CA GLU A 267 1.63 6.18 -11.63
C GLU A 267 0.17 5.85 -11.94
N PHE A 268 -0.38 6.34 -13.05
CA PHE A 268 -1.72 5.99 -13.53
C PHE A 268 -1.86 4.48 -13.76
N LYS A 269 -0.90 3.85 -14.45
CA LYS A 269 -0.89 2.39 -14.67
C LYS A 269 -0.81 1.63 -13.34
N ARG A 270 0.08 2.08 -12.44
CA ARG A 270 0.25 1.49 -11.11
C ARG A 270 -1.05 1.56 -10.30
N LYS A 271 -1.68 2.74 -10.21
CA LYS A 271 -2.95 2.92 -9.49
C LYS A 271 -4.11 2.16 -10.12
N SER A 272 -4.17 2.05 -11.43
CA SER A 272 -5.17 1.22 -12.11
C SER A 272 -5.06 -0.25 -11.72
N ARG A 273 -3.83 -0.80 -11.68
CA ARG A 273 -3.56 -2.17 -11.24
C ARG A 273 -3.92 -2.37 -9.77
N ILE A 274 -3.52 -1.43 -8.90
CA ILE A 274 -3.87 -1.44 -7.48
C ILE A 274 -5.38 -1.47 -7.30
N GLN A 275 -6.11 -0.64 -8.03
CA GLN A 275 -7.57 -0.59 -7.92
C GLN A 275 -8.25 -1.87 -8.39
N ALA A 276 -7.77 -2.50 -9.46
CA ALA A 276 -8.26 -3.80 -9.88
C ALA A 276 -8.10 -4.85 -8.77
N GLY A 277 -6.94 -4.88 -8.09
CA GLY A 277 -6.70 -5.73 -6.92
C GLY A 277 -7.55 -5.34 -5.70
N ASN A 278 -7.85 -4.07 -5.50
CA ASN A 278 -8.76 -3.63 -4.45
C ASN A 278 -10.16 -4.21 -4.63
N PHE A 279 -10.69 -4.27 -5.87
CA PHE A 279 -11.97 -4.91 -6.14
C PHE A 279 -11.92 -6.44 -6.01
N GLN A 280 -10.78 -7.11 -6.33
CA GLN A 280 -10.59 -8.52 -5.97
C GLN A 280 -10.75 -8.70 -4.45
N ASN A 281 -10.07 -7.86 -3.66
CA ASN A 281 -10.12 -7.92 -2.20
C ASN A 281 -11.52 -7.59 -1.66
N LEU A 282 -12.21 -6.60 -2.22
CA LEU A 282 -13.59 -6.29 -1.83
C LEU A 282 -14.51 -7.49 -2.05
N GLY A 283 -14.37 -8.19 -3.18
CA GLY A 283 -15.14 -9.41 -3.47
C GLY A 283 -14.92 -10.53 -2.45
N VAL A 284 -13.71 -10.65 -1.88
CA VAL A 284 -13.38 -11.66 -0.86
C VAL A 284 -13.84 -11.23 0.54
N TYR A 285 -13.65 -9.96 0.89
CA TYR A 285 -13.78 -9.47 2.26
C TYR A 285 -15.02 -8.62 2.52
N TRP A 286 -15.96 -8.47 1.56
CA TRP A 286 -17.16 -7.63 1.73
C TRP A 286 -17.99 -7.98 2.99
N LYS A 287 -17.99 -9.25 3.42
CA LYS A 287 -18.69 -9.68 4.63
C LYS A 287 -18.17 -9.02 5.91
N LEU A 288 -16.91 -8.59 5.93
CA LEU A 288 -16.34 -7.86 7.08
C LEU A 288 -17.00 -6.48 7.26
N LEU A 289 -17.59 -5.91 6.21
CA LEU A 289 -18.33 -4.65 6.27
C LEU A 289 -19.65 -4.77 7.05
N LEU A 290 -20.19 -5.98 7.20
CA LEU A 290 -21.44 -6.23 7.92
C LEU A 290 -21.24 -6.28 9.45
N GLY A 291 -19.99 -6.27 9.91
CA GLY A 291 -19.66 -6.27 11.34
C GLY A 291 -19.85 -4.87 11.97
N PHE A 292 -20.42 -4.82 13.18
CA PHE A 292 -20.46 -3.59 13.99
C PHE A 292 -19.21 -3.50 14.86
N ASN A 293 -18.02 -3.40 14.22
CA ASN A 293 -16.74 -3.39 14.90
C ASN A 293 -15.74 -2.43 14.22
N ALA A 294 -14.57 -2.26 14.84
CA ALA A 294 -13.53 -1.38 14.34
C ALA A 294 -13.02 -1.78 12.93
N VAL A 295 -12.97 -3.08 12.62
CA VAL A 295 -12.54 -3.57 11.29
C VAL A 295 -13.51 -3.08 10.22
N ALA A 296 -14.82 -3.24 10.40
CA ALA A 296 -15.84 -2.76 9.47
C ALA A 296 -15.78 -1.24 9.30
N PHE A 297 -15.66 -0.51 10.41
CA PHE A 297 -15.56 0.95 10.40
C PHE A 297 -14.35 1.44 9.64
N CYS A 298 -13.15 0.91 9.93
CA CYS A 298 -11.92 1.28 9.23
C CYS A 298 -11.96 0.87 7.76
N PHE A 299 -12.42 -0.33 7.44
CA PHE A 299 -12.51 -0.82 6.08
C PHE A 299 -13.43 0.04 5.22
N PHE A 300 -14.63 0.34 5.73
CA PHE A 300 -15.57 1.22 5.04
C PHE A 300 -15.02 2.64 4.85
N SER A 301 -14.60 3.28 5.96
CA SER A 301 -14.20 4.69 5.99
C SER A 301 -12.90 4.98 5.24
N HIS A 302 -11.90 4.09 5.40
CA HIS A 302 -10.58 4.29 4.81
C HIS A 302 -10.49 3.80 3.36
N LYS A 303 -11.08 2.64 3.04
CA LYS A 303 -10.86 1.96 1.76
C LYS A 303 -12.09 2.02 0.85
N VAL A 304 -13.24 1.49 1.29
CA VAL A 304 -14.39 1.31 0.42
C VAL A 304 -14.88 2.64 -0.14
N ILE A 305 -15.09 3.65 0.70
CA ILE A 305 -15.54 4.99 0.23
C ILE A 305 -14.56 5.54 -0.82
N ARG A 306 -13.25 5.43 -0.60
CA ARG A 306 -12.25 5.94 -1.55
C ARG A 306 -12.23 5.16 -2.86
N TRP A 307 -12.44 3.84 -2.81
CA TRP A 307 -12.49 3.01 -4.02
C TRP A 307 -13.69 3.35 -4.91
N PHE A 308 -14.79 3.80 -4.30
CA PHE A 308 -15.97 4.31 -4.99
C PHE A 308 -15.97 5.84 -5.17
N GLY A 309 -14.87 6.51 -4.86
CA GLY A 309 -14.72 7.96 -5.01
C GLY A 309 -15.18 8.54 -6.36
N PRO A 310 -14.79 7.93 -7.51
CA PRO A 310 -15.29 8.38 -8.82
C PRO A 310 -16.79 8.41 -8.94
N LEU A 311 -17.50 7.43 -8.36
CA LEU A 311 -18.96 7.37 -8.37
C LEU A 311 -19.56 8.55 -7.59
N PHE A 312 -18.99 8.90 -6.44
CA PHE A 312 -19.44 10.03 -5.63
C PHE A 312 -19.14 11.38 -6.29
N ILE A 313 -17.99 11.52 -6.97
CA ILE A 313 -17.68 12.72 -7.75
C ILE A 313 -18.71 12.92 -8.85
N VAL A 314 -19.01 11.88 -9.63
CA VAL A 314 -20.01 11.93 -10.69
C VAL A 314 -21.42 12.15 -10.11
N GLY A 315 -21.75 11.45 -9.01
CA GLY A 315 -23.03 11.60 -8.32
C GLY A 315 -23.28 13.03 -7.84
N ALA A 316 -22.28 13.66 -7.20
CA ALA A 316 -22.36 15.05 -6.77
C ALA A 316 -22.48 16.02 -7.94
N TYR A 317 -21.76 15.79 -9.03
CA TYR A 317 -21.80 16.65 -10.21
C TYR A 317 -23.13 16.56 -10.95
N VAL A 318 -23.57 15.36 -11.28
CA VAL A 318 -24.82 15.13 -12.03
C VAL A 318 -26.05 15.61 -11.22
N SER A 319 -26.09 15.26 -9.92
CA SER A 319 -27.22 15.73 -9.09
C SER A 319 -27.23 17.26 -8.97
N ASN A 320 -26.07 17.92 -8.93
CA ASN A 320 -25.99 19.37 -8.85
C ASN A 320 -26.56 20.07 -10.11
N ILE A 321 -26.44 19.47 -11.29
CA ILE A 321 -27.06 19.98 -12.52
C ILE A 321 -28.60 20.12 -12.34
N PHE A 322 -29.26 19.11 -11.73
CA PHE A 322 -30.67 19.13 -11.44
C PHE A 322 -31.08 20.11 -10.33
N LEU A 323 -30.08 20.62 -9.57
CA LEU A 323 -30.30 21.52 -8.43
C LEU A 323 -30.02 22.99 -8.76
N LEU A 324 -29.58 23.33 -9.96
CA LEU A 324 -29.15 24.69 -10.32
C LEU A 324 -30.24 25.75 -10.07
N THR A 325 -31.52 25.38 -10.21
CA THR A 325 -32.66 26.27 -9.97
C THR A 325 -33.14 26.28 -8.51
N GLN A 326 -32.58 25.42 -7.65
CA GLN A 326 -33.00 25.25 -6.25
C GLN A 326 -32.34 26.21 -5.27
N GLY A 327 -31.44 27.08 -5.73
CA GLY A 327 -30.85 28.13 -4.93
C GLY A 327 -29.39 28.48 -5.30
N ARG A 328 -28.94 29.64 -4.83
CA ARG A 328 -27.60 30.18 -5.14
C ARG A 328 -26.46 29.29 -4.66
N PHE A 329 -26.70 28.50 -3.63
CA PHE A 329 -25.72 27.55 -3.11
C PHE A 329 -25.34 26.50 -4.16
N TYR A 330 -26.32 25.88 -4.81
CA TYR A 330 -26.07 24.87 -5.84
C TYR A 330 -25.44 25.46 -7.10
N LEU A 331 -25.81 26.67 -7.48
CA LEU A 331 -25.14 27.40 -8.56
C LEU A 331 -23.66 27.66 -8.21
N PHE A 332 -23.37 28.13 -7.01
CA PHE A 332 -22.00 28.35 -6.55
C PHE A 332 -21.20 27.05 -6.56
N THR A 333 -21.72 25.98 -5.96
CA THR A 333 -21.04 24.66 -5.93
C THR A 333 -20.83 24.11 -7.32
N PHE A 334 -21.74 24.32 -8.26
CA PHE A 334 -21.58 23.91 -9.66
C PHE A 334 -20.43 24.67 -10.35
N ILE A 335 -20.31 25.98 -10.12
CA ILE A 335 -19.17 26.76 -10.63
C ILE A 335 -17.87 26.22 -10.08
N VAL A 336 -17.79 25.98 -8.75
CA VAL A 336 -16.59 25.42 -8.12
C VAL A 336 -16.25 24.04 -8.70
N GLN A 337 -17.23 23.15 -8.88
CA GLN A 337 -17.03 21.83 -9.49
C GLN A 337 -16.46 21.95 -10.92
N ASN A 338 -16.97 22.87 -11.75
CA ASN A 338 -16.44 23.09 -13.10
C ASN A 338 -15.00 23.65 -13.08
N LEU A 339 -14.69 24.62 -12.19
CA LEU A 339 -13.33 25.12 -12.03
C LEU A 339 -12.36 24.01 -11.62
N LEU A 340 -12.78 23.13 -10.70
CA LEU A 340 -11.98 21.97 -10.30
C LEU A 340 -11.82 20.97 -11.46
N LEU A 341 -12.86 20.68 -12.23
CA LEU A 341 -12.79 19.79 -13.40
C LEU A 341 -11.88 20.33 -14.51
N LEU A 342 -11.81 21.65 -14.66
CA LEU A 342 -10.93 22.31 -15.64
C LEU A 342 -9.46 22.40 -15.14
N SER A 343 -9.22 22.23 -13.84
CA SER A 343 -7.87 22.40 -13.24
C SER A 343 -6.79 21.54 -13.91
N PRO A 344 -6.99 20.27 -14.35
CA PRO A 344 -5.97 19.50 -15.07
C PRO A 344 -5.59 20.12 -16.41
N VAL A 345 -6.53 20.70 -17.12
CA VAL A 345 -6.28 21.36 -18.41
C VAL A 345 -5.48 22.64 -18.19
N VAL A 346 -5.88 23.44 -17.21
CA VAL A 346 -5.16 24.66 -16.83
C VAL A 346 -3.73 24.35 -16.36
N ASP A 347 -3.53 23.31 -15.53
CA ASP A 347 -2.21 22.87 -15.08
C ASP A 347 -1.33 22.43 -16.28
N ALA A 348 -1.90 21.68 -17.23
CA ALA A 348 -1.19 21.25 -18.42
C ALA A 348 -0.72 22.43 -19.30
N ILE A 349 -1.57 23.45 -19.48
CA ILE A 349 -1.23 24.67 -20.22
C ILE A 349 -0.15 25.47 -19.51
N LEU A 350 -0.31 25.72 -18.20
CA LEU A 350 0.64 26.48 -17.39
C LEU A 350 2.02 25.79 -17.35
N LYS A 351 2.04 24.45 -17.31
CA LYS A 351 3.27 23.67 -17.38
C LYS A 351 4.06 23.93 -18.69
N GLN A 352 3.37 24.10 -19.82
CA GLN A 352 4.03 24.40 -21.11
C GLN A 352 4.76 25.77 -21.12
N VAL A 353 4.25 26.73 -20.34
CA VAL A 353 4.86 28.05 -20.17
C VAL A 353 5.75 28.17 -18.92
N GLY A 354 6.10 27.05 -18.30
CA GLY A 354 7.02 26.99 -17.16
C GLY A 354 6.42 27.42 -15.82
N VAL A 355 5.10 27.66 -15.76
CA VAL A 355 4.42 28.07 -14.51
C VAL A 355 3.91 26.84 -13.75
N HIS A 356 4.24 26.78 -12.47
CA HIS A 356 3.94 25.63 -11.62
C HIS A 356 3.15 26.04 -10.37
N LEU A 357 1.81 25.85 -10.40
CA LEU A 357 0.94 26.12 -9.27
C LEU A 357 0.63 24.85 -8.50
N ILE A 358 1.13 24.77 -7.26
CA ILE A 358 1.04 23.56 -6.43
C ILE A 358 -0.42 23.08 -6.21
N VAL A 359 -1.36 24.01 -6.03
CA VAL A 359 -2.78 23.70 -5.82
C VAL A 359 -3.40 23.02 -7.05
N LEU A 360 -3.12 23.56 -8.26
CA LEU A 360 -3.60 22.95 -9.51
C LEU A 360 -2.99 21.56 -9.72
N ARG A 361 -1.74 21.35 -9.36
CA ARG A 361 -1.10 20.03 -9.44
C ARG A 361 -1.75 19.01 -8.51
N PHE A 362 -2.11 19.40 -7.28
CA PHE A 362 -2.84 18.50 -6.39
C PHE A 362 -4.22 18.15 -6.96
N ALA A 363 -4.95 19.12 -7.52
CA ALA A 363 -6.23 18.86 -8.17
C ALA A 363 -6.07 17.94 -9.40
N SER A 364 -5.08 18.23 -10.27
CA SER A 364 -4.78 17.40 -11.44
C SER A 364 -4.42 15.97 -11.05
N TYR A 365 -3.57 15.82 -10.04
CA TYR A 365 -3.21 14.50 -9.49
C TYR A 365 -4.44 13.77 -8.94
N PHE A 366 -5.29 14.44 -8.17
CA PHE A 366 -6.52 13.85 -7.62
C PHE A 366 -7.43 13.33 -8.73
N TYR A 367 -7.68 14.10 -9.80
CA TYR A 367 -8.51 13.66 -10.92
C TYR A 367 -7.86 12.52 -11.72
N ALA A 368 -6.55 12.60 -11.99
CA ALA A 368 -5.82 11.54 -12.68
C ALA A 368 -5.92 10.21 -11.91
N MET A 369 -5.78 10.26 -10.58
CA MET A 369 -5.89 9.06 -9.75
C MET A 369 -7.33 8.52 -9.70
N ASN A 370 -8.35 9.39 -9.67
CA ASN A 370 -9.74 8.94 -9.75
C ASN A 370 -10.06 8.30 -11.12
N LEU A 371 -9.52 8.80 -12.21
CA LEU A 371 -9.63 8.14 -13.52
C LEU A 371 -8.91 6.78 -13.53
N ALA A 372 -7.76 6.67 -12.86
CA ALA A 372 -7.09 5.38 -12.68
C ALA A 372 -7.95 4.38 -11.89
N LEU A 373 -8.71 4.84 -10.88
CA LEU A 373 -9.68 4.00 -10.17
C LEU A 373 -10.78 3.46 -11.08
N VAL A 374 -11.33 4.29 -11.97
CA VAL A 374 -12.30 3.84 -12.98
C VAL A 374 -11.70 2.80 -13.92
N ASN A 375 -10.48 3.07 -14.42
CA ASN A 375 -9.79 2.12 -15.28
C ASN A 375 -9.53 0.78 -14.58
N GLY A 376 -9.12 0.82 -13.32
CA GLY A 376 -8.90 -0.38 -12.50
C GLY A 376 -10.20 -1.18 -12.28
N PHE A 377 -11.32 -0.52 -12.08
CA PHE A 377 -12.63 -1.19 -12.01
C PHE A 377 -12.94 -1.95 -13.31
N TRP A 378 -12.73 -1.31 -14.48
CA TRP A 378 -12.92 -1.97 -15.77
C TRP A 378 -11.96 -3.14 -15.99
N MET A 379 -10.70 -3.03 -15.54
CA MET A 379 -9.75 -4.14 -15.56
C MET A 379 -10.27 -5.33 -14.74
N TYR A 380 -10.81 -5.08 -13.55
CA TYR A 380 -11.41 -6.10 -12.70
C TYR A 380 -12.60 -6.78 -13.36
N VAL A 381 -13.56 -6.00 -13.92
CA VAL A 381 -14.78 -6.53 -14.58
C VAL A 381 -14.43 -7.37 -15.80
N ARG A 382 -13.38 -7.00 -16.56
CA ARG A 382 -12.91 -7.77 -17.74
C ARG A 382 -12.17 -9.05 -17.38
N GLY A 383 -11.89 -9.26 -16.10
CA GLY A 383 -11.13 -10.40 -15.59
C GLY A 383 -9.61 -10.18 -15.66
N ILE A 384 -8.95 -10.48 -14.54
CA ILE A 384 -7.49 -10.35 -14.42
C ILE A 384 -6.86 -11.66 -14.87
N LYS A 385 -6.14 -11.60 -16.01
CA LYS A 385 -5.52 -12.79 -16.63
C LYS A 385 -4.12 -13.10 -16.11
N THR A 386 -3.41 -12.08 -15.58
CA THR A 386 -2.04 -12.22 -15.09
C THR A 386 -1.75 -11.16 -14.03
N ASN A 387 -0.93 -11.52 -13.06
CA ASN A 387 -0.35 -10.62 -12.06
C ASN A 387 1.13 -10.31 -12.34
N ALA A 388 1.66 -10.71 -13.50
CA ALA A 388 3.01 -10.37 -13.92
C ALA A 388 3.16 -8.84 -14.01
N TRP A 389 4.28 -8.34 -13.48
CA TRP A 389 4.60 -6.91 -13.48
C TRP A 389 5.82 -6.63 -14.36
N SER A 390 5.95 -5.39 -14.77
CA SER A 390 7.18 -4.84 -15.36
C SER A 390 7.82 -3.89 -14.36
N PRO A 391 9.17 -3.86 -14.26
CA PRO A 391 9.85 -2.90 -13.39
C PRO A 391 9.42 -1.47 -13.72
N THR A 392 9.14 -0.69 -12.69
CA THR A 392 8.85 0.75 -12.87
C THR A 392 10.12 1.45 -13.35
N LYS A 393 10.02 2.32 -14.35
CA LYS A 393 11.12 3.19 -14.74
C LYS A 393 11.49 4.09 -13.57
N ARG A 394 12.73 4.00 -13.12
CA ARG A 394 13.27 4.76 -11.98
C ARG A 394 14.31 5.76 -12.47
N ASN A 395 14.48 6.82 -11.72
CA ASN A 395 15.50 7.84 -11.96
C ASN A 395 16.88 7.40 -11.40
N VAL A 396 17.30 6.17 -11.75
CA VAL A 396 18.62 5.62 -11.37
C VAL A 396 19.44 5.38 -12.63
#